data_4bfd71522c441f56f32a3dd9ab484c49
#
_entry.id   4bfd71522c441f56f32a3dd9ab484c49
#
_cell.length_a   1.000
_cell.length_b   1.000
_cell.length_c   1.000
_cell.angle_alpha   90.00
_cell.angle_beta   90.00
_cell.angle_gamma   90.00
#
_symmetry.space_group_name_H-M   'P 1'
#
loop_
_entity.id
_entity.type
_entity.pdbx_description
1 polymer ?
#
loop_
_entity_poly.entity_id
_entity_poly.type
_entity_poly.pdbx_seq_one_letter_code
_entity_poly.pdbx_strand_id
1 'polypeptide(L)'
;MKQITNIYILVDTSFRNERNKEKLQTILNKYSRALNFEKGKAKLHIIGYNDKAKILHPFKRITTNGNPNLSEGLKLLESVIKYQRKYDEKQTRSVFILHGSDNVLQGWNAPLERLFDLKEFAFGLRYVVQYGNHDKYAKQAFSRFTESNDKILPYFSENRLTSLLSSIRRVV
;
A
#
# COMPACT_ATOMS: atom_id res chain seq x y z
N MET A 1 13.93 9.44 22.10
CA MET A 1 13.83 9.54 20.63
C MET A 1 12.40 9.25 20.21
N LYS A 2 11.81 10.11 19.41
CA LYS A 2 10.49 9.84 18.84
C LYS A 2 10.66 8.82 17.72
N GLN A 3 9.98 7.68 17.83
CA GLN A 3 9.96 6.67 16.78
C GLN A 3 9.09 7.18 15.62
N ILE A 4 9.66 7.22 14.41
CA ILE A 4 8.93 7.59 13.19
C ILE A 4 8.39 6.33 12.53
N THR A 5 7.15 6.36 12.09
CA THR A 5 6.54 5.29 11.30
C THR A 5 6.45 5.70 9.85
N ASN A 6 7.03 4.90 8.96
CA ASN A 6 6.84 5.03 7.52
C ASN A 6 5.61 4.22 7.08
N ILE A 7 4.70 4.87 6.40
CA ILE A 7 3.48 4.24 5.88
C ILE A 7 3.54 4.31 4.36
N TYR A 8 3.59 3.13 3.76
CA TYR A 8 3.65 2.95 2.31
C TYR A 8 2.32 2.41 1.81
N ILE A 9 1.67 3.15 0.94
CA ILE A 9 0.39 2.78 0.34
C ILE A 9 0.61 2.55 -1.16
N LEU A 10 0.31 1.34 -1.62
CA LEU A 10 0.27 0.99 -3.03
C LEU A 10 -1.18 0.99 -3.49
N VAL A 11 -1.44 1.61 -4.62
CA VAL A 11 -2.81 1.72 -5.17
C VAL A 11 -2.80 1.24 -6.62
N ASP A 12 -3.62 0.24 -6.90
CA ASP A 12 -3.91 -0.18 -8.26
C ASP A 12 -4.72 0.92 -8.98
N THR A 13 -4.06 1.65 -9.87
CA THR A 13 -4.66 2.69 -10.72
C THR A 13 -4.90 2.21 -12.14
N SER A 14 -4.99 0.88 -12.35
CA SER A 14 -5.34 0.30 -13.64
C SER A 14 -6.83 0.50 -13.96
N PHE A 15 -7.21 0.20 -15.20
CA PHE A 15 -8.62 0.25 -15.62
C PHE A 15 -9.52 -0.71 -14.81
N ARG A 16 -8.95 -1.75 -14.18
CA ARG A 16 -9.67 -2.68 -13.29
C ARG A 16 -10.29 -1.97 -12.09
N ASN A 17 -9.70 -0.88 -11.65
CA ASN A 17 -10.20 -0.07 -10.53
C ASN A 17 -11.01 1.17 -10.95
N GLU A 18 -11.37 1.30 -12.22
CA GLU A 18 -12.17 2.44 -12.70
C GLU A 18 -13.47 2.61 -11.91
N ARG A 19 -14.18 1.52 -11.64
CA ARG A 19 -15.43 1.53 -10.85
C ARG A 19 -15.22 1.93 -9.38
N ASN A 20 -14.01 1.76 -8.87
CA ASN A 20 -13.66 2.03 -7.48
C ASN A 20 -12.93 3.37 -7.31
N LYS A 21 -12.71 4.11 -8.37
CA LYS A 21 -11.89 5.32 -8.39
C LYS A 21 -12.29 6.35 -7.33
N GLU A 22 -13.58 6.66 -7.23
CA GLU A 22 -14.08 7.63 -6.24
C GLU A 22 -13.89 7.13 -4.81
N LYS A 23 -14.08 5.85 -4.58
CA LYS A 23 -13.88 5.22 -3.26
C LYS A 23 -12.40 5.22 -2.86
N LEU A 24 -11.50 4.89 -3.80
CA LEU A 24 -10.06 4.98 -3.61
C LEU A 24 -9.63 6.40 -3.28
N GLN A 25 -10.14 7.40 -4.01
CA GLN A 25 -9.85 8.80 -3.75
C GLN A 25 -10.27 9.22 -2.33
N THR A 26 -11.47 8.83 -1.93
CA THR A 26 -12.00 9.11 -0.59
C THR A 26 -11.11 8.49 0.50
N ILE A 27 -10.69 7.25 0.30
CA ILE A 27 -9.82 6.53 1.25
C ILE A 27 -8.44 7.20 1.35
N LEU A 28 -7.82 7.54 0.23
CA LEU A 28 -6.52 8.22 0.22
C LEU A 28 -6.60 9.59 0.90
N ASN A 29 -7.67 10.32 0.69
CA ASN A 29 -7.92 11.60 1.38
C ASN A 29 -8.07 11.41 2.89
N LYS A 30 -8.78 10.35 3.32
CA LYS A 30 -8.91 10.01 4.75
C LYS A 30 -7.57 9.62 5.38
N TYR A 31 -6.74 8.81 4.71
CA TYR A 31 -5.39 8.51 5.18
C TYR A 31 -4.56 9.79 5.34
N SER A 32 -4.56 10.62 4.34
CA SER A 32 -3.77 11.84 4.34
C SER A 32 -4.18 12.79 5.46
N ARG A 33 -5.48 12.95 5.72
CA ARG A 33 -5.99 13.76 6.83
C ARG A 33 -5.66 13.16 8.18
N ALA A 34 -5.92 11.85 8.36
CA ALA A 34 -5.70 11.17 9.64
C ALA A 34 -4.23 11.18 10.04
N LEU A 35 -3.31 11.06 9.08
CA LEU A 35 -1.87 10.97 9.34
C LEU A 35 -1.19 12.35 9.40
N ASN A 36 -1.76 13.39 8.79
CA ASN A 36 -1.27 14.75 8.92
C ASN A 36 -1.47 15.34 10.33
N PHE A 37 -2.44 14.84 11.11
CA PHE A 37 -2.60 15.26 12.50
C PHE A 37 -1.47 14.78 13.42
N GLU A 38 -0.70 13.81 12.97
CA GLU A 38 0.42 13.23 13.69
C GLU A 38 1.77 13.80 13.20
N LYS A 39 1.84 15.12 12.98
CA LYS A 39 3.05 15.80 12.49
C LYS A 39 4.28 15.36 13.28
N GLY A 40 5.26 14.79 12.58
CA GLY A 40 6.53 14.35 13.12
C GLY A 40 6.56 12.92 13.66
N LYS A 41 5.46 12.14 13.58
CA LYS A 41 5.43 10.73 14.00
C LYS A 41 5.23 9.75 12.84
N ALA A 42 4.65 10.21 11.72
CA ALA A 42 4.42 9.38 10.55
C ALA A 42 4.84 10.10 9.26
N LYS A 43 5.39 9.33 8.33
CA LYS A 43 5.66 9.74 6.94
C LYS A 43 4.81 8.88 6.02
N LEU A 44 4.04 9.53 5.14
CA LEU A 44 3.15 8.87 4.20
C LEU A 44 3.74 8.86 2.80
N HIS A 45 3.83 7.67 2.19
CA HIS A 45 4.30 7.46 0.83
C HIS A 45 3.19 6.75 0.04
N ILE A 46 2.72 7.36 -1.03
CA ILE A 46 1.65 6.79 -1.86
C ILE A 46 2.23 6.48 -3.24
N ILE A 47 2.09 5.24 -3.68
CA ILE A 47 2.52 4.73 -4.98
C ILE A 47 1.31 4.26 -5.74
N GLY A 48 1.05 4.84 -6.91
CA GLY A 48 0.08 4.33 -7.86
C GLY A 48 0.76 3.46 -8.91
N TYR A 49 0.13 2.35 -9.29
CA TYR A 49 0.64 1.47 -10.32
C TYR A 49 -0.43 1.07 -11.34
N ASN A 50 -0.03 1.03 -12.57
CA ASN A 50 -0.72 0.45 -13.71
C ASN A 50 0.34 -0.19 -14.62
N ASP A 51 0.43 0.10 -15.90
CA ASP A 51 1.57 -0.33 -16.74
C ASP A 51 2.90 0.24 -16.25
N LYS A 52 2.85 1.36 -15.52
CA LYS A 52 3.99 2.01 -14.86
C LYS A 52 3.63 2.34 -13.42
N ALA A 53 4.64 2.60 -12.60
CA ALA A 53 4.43 3.08 -11.25
C ALA A 53 4.91 4.52 -11.08
N LYS A 54 4.22 5.27 -10.24
CA LYS A 54 4.59 6.65 -9.89
C LYS A 54 4.20 6.98 -8.46
N ILE A 55 4.90 7.95 -7.88
CA ILE A 55 4.53 8.53 -6.60
C ILE A 55 3.31 9.45 -6.80
N LEU A 56 2.28 9.24 -5.98
CA LEU A 56 1.08 10.06 -5.97
C LEU A 56 1.16 11.09 -4.85
N HIS A 57 0.76 12.31 -5.15
CA HIS A 57 0.58 13.34 -4.13
C HIS A 57 -0.76 13.14 -3.41
N PRO A 58 -0.80 13.26 -2.07
CA PRO A 58 -2.04 13.29 -1.32
C PRO A 58 -3.00 14.37 -1.87
N PHE A 59 -4.29 14.05 -1.93
CA PHE A 59 -5.37 14.93 -2.42
C PHE A 59 -5.34 15.24 -3.93
N LYS A 60 -4.34 14.79 -4.69
CA LYS A 60 -4.38 14.87 -6.14
C LYS A 60 -5.35 13.82 -6.69
N ARG A 61 -6.14 14.21 -7.69
CA ARG A 61 -7.13 13.31 -8.30
C ARG A 61 -6.45 12.09 -8.93
N ILE A 62 -6.96 10.91 -8.60
CA ILE A 62 -6.52 9.65 -9.21
C ILE A 62 -7.10 9.56 -10.62
N THR A 63 -6.27 9.13 -11.56
CA THR A 63 -6.70 8.71 -12.90
C THR A 63 -6.44 7.23 -13.06
N THR A 64 -7.35 6.51 -13.70
CA THR A 64 -7.25 5.07 -13.93
C THR A 64 -7.04 4.78 -15.40
N ASN A 65 -6.01 4.02 -15.71
CA ASN A 65 -5.70 3.53 -17.06
C ASN A 65 -4.73 2.34 -17.00
N GLY A 66 -4.54 1.67 -18.14
CA GLY A 66 -3.55 0.60 -18.25
C GLY A 66 -3.91 -0.67 -17.49
N ASN A 67 -2.94 -1.55 -17.36
CA ASN A 67 -3.08 -2.89 -16.82
C ASN A 67 -2.67 -2.96 -15.34
N PRO A 68 -3.17 -3.94 -14.55
CA PRO A 68 -2.86 -4.09 -13.14
C PRO A 68 -1.48 -4.73 -12.92
N ASN A 69 -0.42 -4.03 -13.29
CA ASN A 69 0.96 -4.52 -13.18
C ASN A 69 1.56 -4.22 -11.80
N LEU A 70 1.24 -5.08 -10.84
CA LEU A 70 1.75 -4.98 -9.47
C LEU A 70 3.29 -4.99 -9.43
N SER A 71 3.95 -5.71 -10.35
CA SER A 71 5.41 -5.76 -10.44
C SER A 71 6.04 -4.36 -10.49
N GLU A 72 5.46 -3.45 -11.26
CA GLU A 72 5.95 -2.08 -11.34
C GLU A 72 5.80 -1.33 -10.02
N GLY A 73 4.67 -1.51 -9.34
CA GLY A 73 4.44 -0.94 -8.01
C GLY A 73 5.45 -1.45 -6.98
N LEU A 74 5.73 -2.75 -6.98
CA LEU A 74 6.69 -3.37 -6.06
C LEU A 74 8.13 -2.91 -6.31
N LYS A 75 8.51 -2.74 -7.57
CA LYS A 75 9.84 -2.22 -7.94
C LYS A 75 10.02 -0.78 -7.44
N LEU A 76 9.02 0.07 -7.62
CA LEU A 76 9.08 1.44 -7.12
C LEU A 76 9.08 1.48 -5.59
N LEU A 77 8.31 0.62 -4.93
CA LEU A 77 8.32 0.50 -3.48
C LEU A 77 9.72 0.15 -2.94
N GLU A 78 10.41 -0.80 -3.55
CA GLU A 78 11.79 -1.13 -3.20
C GLU A 78 12.70 0.10 -3.27
N SER A 79 12.60 0.87 -4.35
CA SER A 79 13.39 2.09 -4.54
C SER A 79 13.07 3.15 -3.48
N VAL A 80 11.79 3.33 -3.15
CA VAL A 80 11.35 4.31 -2.14
C VAL A 80 11.83 3.91 -0.75
N ILE A 81 11.76 2.63 -0.37
CA ILE A 81 12.27 2.13 0.91
C ILE A 81 13.77 2.39 1.01
N LYS A 82 14.54 2.04 -0.02
CA LYS A 82 16.00 2.25 -0.04
C LYS A 82 16.38 3.74 0.02
N TYR A 83 15.62 4.59 -0.67
CA TYR A 83 15.82 6.03 -0.60
C TYR A 83 15.52 6.57 0.81
N GLN A 84 14.38 6.18 1.38
CA GLN A 84 13.95 6.64 2.70
C GLN A 84 14.91 6.20 3.80
N ARG A 85 15.50 5.02 3.69
CA ARG A 85 16.51 4.49 4.65
C ARG A 85 17.66 5.44 4.89
N LYS A 86 18.04 6.26 3.91
CA LYS A 86 19.13 7.26 4.05
C LYS A 86 18.78 8.39 5.03
N TYR A 87 17.49 8.61 5.26
CA TYR A 87 16.98 9.71 6.09
C TYR A 87 16.35 9.23 7.39
N ASP A 88 16.25 7.90 7.56
CA ASP A 88 15.62 7.33 8.74
C ASP A 88 16.61 7.20 9.89
N GLU A 89 16.16 7.58 11.08
CA GLU A 89 16.85 7.25 12.31
C GLU A 89 16.77 5.74 12.60
N LYS A 90 17.66 5.24 13.44
CA LYS A 90 17.84 3.79 13.69
C LYS A 90 16.62 3.00 14.16
N GLN A 91 15.52 3.65 14.51
CA GLN A 91 14.29 3.00 15.02
C GLN A 91 13.05 3.48 14.26
N THR A 92 12.92 3.07 13.02
CA THR A 92 11.71 3.30 12.25
C THR A 92 10.84 2.03 12.19
N ARG A 93 9.53 2.20 12.27
CA ARG A 93 8.55 1.15 11.95
C ARG A 93 8.03 1.38 10.54
N SER A 94 7.62 0.31 9.89
CA SER A 94 7.04 0.38 8.55
C SER A 94 5.71 -0.34 8.49
N VAL A 95 4.77 0.31 7.83
CA VAL A 95 3.43 -0.24 7.54
C VAL A 95 3.21 -0.17 6.04
N PHE A 96 2.74 -1.26 5.46
CA PHE A 96 2.47 -1.39 4.03
C PHE A 96 1.01 -1.73 3.81
N ILE A 97 0.33 -0.98 2.95
CA ILE A 97 -1.07 -1.21 2.62
C ILE A 97 -1.21 -1.24 1.10
N LEU A 98 -1.60 -2.38 0.58
CA LEU A 98 -1.87 -2.55 -0.85
C LEU A 98 -3.37 -2.49 -1.12
N HIS A 99 -3.80 -1.49 -1.85
CA HIS A 99 -5.14 -1.38 -2.41
C HIS A 99 -5.15 -2.00 -3.81
N GLY A 100 -5.48 -3.28 -3.87
CA GLY A 100 -5.49 -4.07 -5.10
C GLY A 100 -6.81 -4.00 -5.85
N SER A 101 -6.84 -4.54 -7.06
CA SER A 101 -8.04 -4.82 -7.82
C SER A 101 -8.36 -6.33 -7.82
N ASP A 102 -9.26 -6.75 -8.69
CA ASP A 102 -9.62 -8.16 -8.87
C ASP A 102 -8.57 -8.98 -9.64
N ASN A 103 -7.56 -8.31 -10.21
CA ASN A 103 -6.57 -8.95 -11.08
C ASN A 103 -5.16 -8.43 -10.80
N VAL A 104 -4.18 -9.28 -11.04
CA VAL A 104 -2.75 -8.99 -10.99
C VAL A 104 -2.06 -9.68 -12.17
N LEU A 105 -1.31 -8.92 -12.95
CA LEU A 105 -0.49 -9.50 -14.03
C LEU A 105 0.63 -10.37 -13.47
N GLN A 106 1.04 -11.36 -14.25
CA GLN A 106 2.19 -12.20 -13.93
C GLN A 106 3.48 -11.37 -13.79
N GLY A 107 4.48 -11.92 -13.11
CA GLY A 107 5.78 -11.27 -12.92
C GLY A 107 5.96 -10.55 -11.59
N TRP A 108 4.97 -10.61 -10.71
CA TRP A 108 5.04 -10.00 -9.36
C TRP A 108 5.96 -10.74 -8.38
N ASN A 109 6.25 -12.02 -8.62
CA ASN A 109 7.01 -12.89 -7.70
C ASN A 109 8.42 -12.34 -7.41
N ALA A 110 9.22 -12.10 -8.43
CA ALA A 110 10.62 -11.69 -8.26
C ALA A 110 10.74 -10.33 -7.54
N PRO A 111 10.01 -9.27 -7.92
CA PRO A 111 10.04 -8.02 -7.17
C PRO A 111 9.55 -8.17 -5.72
N LEU A 112 8.55 -9.00 -5.47
CA LEU A 112 8.05 -9.24 -4.10
C LEU A 112 9.08 -9.96 -3.24
N GLU A 113 9.76 -10.98 -3.77
CA GLU A 113 10.83 -11.67 -3.03
C GLU A 113 12.01 -10.73 -2.71
N ARG A 114 12.36 -9.80 -3.59
CA ARG A 114 13.36 -8.78 -3.29
C ARG A 114 12.95 -7.85 -2.15
N LEU A 115 11.64 -7.53 -2.04
CA LEU A 115 11.15 -6.74 -0.91
C LEU A 115 11.31 -7.49 0.42
N PHE A 116 11.11 -8.82 0.43
CA PHE A 116 11.34 -9.62 1.65
C PHE A 116 12.81 -9.68 2.08
N ASP A 117 13.76 -9.38 1.20
CA ASP A 117 15.17 -9.20 1.56
C ASP A 117 15.43 -7.88 2.31
N LEU A 118 14.48 -6.94 2.27
CA LEU A 118 14.54 -5.71 3.04
C LEU A 118 13.88 -5.90 4.40
N LYS A 119 14.62 -5.68 5.47
CA LYS A 119 14.10 -5.84 6.84
C LYS A 119 12.88 -4.94 7.14
N GLU A 120 12.81 -3.75 6.57
CA GLU A 120 11.68 -2.85 6.71
C GLU A 120 10.38 -3.49 6.21
N PHE A 121 10.45 -4.22 5.10
CA PHE A 121 9.33 -4.95 4.54
C PHE A 121 9.06 -6.27 5.26
N ALA A 122 10.09 -7.08 5.48
CA ALA A 122 9.97 -8.40 6.11
C ALA A 122 9.37 -8.32 7.52
N PHE A 123 9.80 -7.34 8.32
CA PHE A 123 9.31 -7.13 9.70
C PHE A 123 8.22 -6.07 9.81
N GLY A 124 7.84 -5.43 8.71
CA GLY A 124 6.76 -4.45 8.67
C GLY A 124 5.37 -5.08 8.80
N LEU A 125 4.40 -4.26 9.18
CA LEU A 125 2.99 -4.65 9.10
C LEU A 125 2.51 -4.53 7.66
N ARG A 126 1.92 -5.58 7.13
CA ARG A 126 1.47 -5.63 5.73
C ARG A 126 0.00 -6.00 5.65
N TYR A 127 -0.77 -5.15 4.98
CA TYR A 127 -2.20 -5.31 4.75
C TYR A 127 -2.52 -5.23 3.27
N VAL A 128 -3.53 -5.95 2.85
CA VAL A 128 -4.16 -5.82 1.53
C VAL A 128 -5.62 -5.45 1.71
N VAL A 129 -6.05 -4.48 0.92
CA VAL A 129 -7.45 -4.11 0.78
C VAL A 129 -7.93 -4.60 -0.56
N GLN A 130 -8.90 -5.49 -0.54
CA GLN A 130 -9.44 -6.13 -1.73
C GLN A 130 -10.62 -5.37 -2.29
N TYR A 131 -10.63 -5.14 -3.61
CA TYR A 131 -11.75 -4.58 -4.37
C TYR A 131 -12.25 -5.63 -5.36
N GLY A 132 -13.46 -6.13 -5.16
CA GLY A 132 -14.08 -7.13 -6.03
C GLY A 132 -13.67 -8.58 -5.72
N ASN A 133 -14.05 -9.50 -6.62
CA ASN A 133 -13.68 -10.91 -6.54
C ASN A 133 -12.31 -11.11 -7.18
N HIS A 134 -11.42 -11.80 -6.48
CA HIS A 134 -10.06 -12.01 -6.97
C HIS A 134 -9.95 -13.24 -7.84
N ASP A 135 -9.16 -13.12 -8.89
CA ASP A 135 -8.68 -14.28 -9.61
C ASP A 135 -7.61 -15.05 -8.80
N LYS A 136 -7.20 -16.19 -9.33
CA LYS A 136 -6.22 -17.07 -8.68
C LYS A 136 -4.86 -16.37 -8.45
N TYR A 137 -4.41 -15.58 -9.40
CA TYR A 137 -3.10 -14.90 -9.33
C TYR A 137 -3.12 -13.75 -8.33
N ALA A 138 -4.20 -12.98 -8.30
CA ALA A 138 -4.39 -11.94 -7.29
C ALA A 138 -4.40 -12.53 -5.88
N LYS A 139 -5.11 -13.64 -5.66
CA LYS A 139 -5.12 -14.35 -4.36
C LYS A 139 -3.73 -14.78 -3.93
N GLN A 140 -2.94 -15.36 -4.84
CA GLN A 140 -1.57 -15.78 -4.55
C GLN A 140 -0.68 -14.59 -4.19
N ALA A 141 -0.73 -13.50 -4.98
CA ALA A 141 0.06 -12.30 -4.74
C ALA A 141 -0.27 -11.66 -3.38
N PHE A 142 -1.54 -11.52 -3.07
CA PHE A 142 -1.99 -10.88 -1.83
C PHE A 142 -1.68 -11.73 -0.59
N SER A 143 -1.84 -13.04 -0.68
CA SER A 143 -1.45 -13.97 0.40
C SER A 143 0.06 -13.93 0.66
N ARG A 144 0.87 -13.87 -0.39
CA ARG A 144 2.32 -13.75 -0.24
C ARG A 144 2.73 -12.39 0.32
N PHE A 145 2.09 -11.31 -0.13
CA PHE A 145 2.37 -9.96 0.36
C PHE A 145 2.13 -9.83 1.87
N THR A 146 1.02 -10.34 2.37
CA THR A 146 0.64 -10.24 3.79
C THR A 146 1.25 -11.32 4.68
N GLU A 147 1.51 -12.49 4.14
CA GLU A 147 1.82 -13.74 4.86
C GLU A 147 0.77 -14.14 5.90
N SER A 148 -0.40 -13.50 5.87
CA SER A 148 -1.50 -13.77 6.79
C SER A 148 -2.84 -13.42 6.14
N ASN A 149 -3.76 -14.38 6.06
CA ASN A 149 -5.09 -14.15 5.51
C ASN A 149 -5.91 -13.16 6.34
N ASP A 150 -5.64 -13.04 7.63
CA ASP A 150 -6.32 -12.08 8.52
C ASP A 150 -6.03 -10.62 8.15
N LYS A 151 -4.95 -10.38 7.43
CA LYS A 151 -4.55 -9.04 6.96
C LYS A 151 -5.00 -8.75 5.53
N ILE A 152 -5.72 -9.66 4.90
CA ILE A 152 -6.40 -9.44 3.64
C ILE A 152 -7.83 -9.04 3.96
N LEU A 153 -8.13 -7.75 3.77
CA LEU A 153 -9.38 -7.15 4.17
C LEU A 153 -10.28 -6.97 2.94
N PRO A 154 -11.49 -7.55 2.90
CA PRO A 154 -12.41 -7.33 1.79
C PRO A 154 -12.81 -5.86 1.74
N TYR A 155 -13.19 -5.40 0.54
CA TYR A 155 -13.61 -4.02 0.33
C TYR A 155 -14.67 -3.57 1.34
N PHE A 156 -14.55 -2.37 1.79
CA PHE A 156 -15.02 -1.83 3.05
C PHE A 156 -16.35 -1.16 3.14
N SER A 157 -16.97 -1.45 4.25
CA SER A 157 -17.70 -0.44 5.01
C SER A 157 -16.71 0.57 5.67
N GLU A 158 -17.15 1.82 5.90
CA GLU A 158 -16.35 2.84 6.58
C GLU A 158 -15.81 2.37 7.95
N ASN A 159 -16.52 1.47 8.62
CA ASN A 159 -16.14 0.91 9.92
C ASN A 159 -14.82 0.12 9.89
N ARG A 160 -14.57 -0.63 8.81
CA ARG A 160 -13.32 -1.39 8.68
C ARG A 160 -12.12 -0.51 8.36
N LEU A 161 -12.31 0.54 7.59
CA LEU A 161 -11.28 1.55 7.36
C LEU A 161 -10.90 2.26 8.66
N THR A 162 -11.88 2.62 9.47
CA THR A 162 -11.68 3.20 10.80
C THR A 162 -10.89 2.26 11.70
N SER A 163 -11.21 0.96 11.69
CA SER A 163 -10.47 -0.07 12.42
C SER A 163 -9.02 -0.20 11.96
N LEU A 164 -8.78 -0.18 10.65
CA LEU A 164 -7.43 -0.21 10.09
C LEU A 164 -6.63 1.03 10.49
N LEU A 165 -7.21 2.23 10.37
CA LEU A 165 -6.58 3.48 10.80
C LEU A 165 -6.29 3.48 12.31
N SER A 166 -7.19 2.94 13.13
CA SER A 166 -6.98 2.79 14.58
C SER A 166 -5.84 1.82 14.88
N SER A 167 -5.72 0.73 14.12
CA SER A 167 -4.62 -0.23 14.25
C SER A 167 -3.29 0.42 13.88
N ILE A 168 -3.25 1.22 12.82
CA ILE A 168 -2.05 1.98 12.42
C ILE A 168 -1.68 3.00 13.51
N ARG A 169 -2.64 3.74 14.05
CA ARG A 169 -2.41 4.72 15.12
C ARG A 169 -1.82 4.10 16.38
N ARG A 170 -2.17 2.86 16.73
CA ARG A 170 -1.59 2.14 17.87
C ARG A 170 -0.12 1.79 17.68
N VAL A 171 0.32 1.69 16.43
CA VAL A 171 1.71 1.39 16.06
C VAL A 171 2.54 2.67 15.95
N VAL A 172 1.91 3.78 15.62
CA VAL A 172 2.50 5.12 15.56
C VAL A 172 2.53 5.75 16.95
#